data_a26b09c95ff325caf239f8691b24a81a
#
_entry.id   a26b09c95ff325caf239f8691b24a81a
#
_cell.length_a   1.000
_cell.length_b   1.000
_cell.length_c   1.000
_cell.angle_alpha   90.00
_cell.angle_beta   90.00
_cell.angle_gamma   90.00
#
_symmetry.space_group_name_H-M   'P 1'
#
loop_
_entity.id
_entity.type
_entity.pdbx_description
1 polymer ?
#
loop_
_entity_poly.entity_id
_entity_poly.type
_entity_poly.pdbx_seq_one_letter_code
_entity_poly.pdbx_strand_id
1 'polypeptide(L)'
;MSRPLAALAAALIGLTVTLVGLTVNVHDAEAATEQLPDLRMRRLTNFYIQQASNGDKRLRFTTRIANAGPGRFELHGYRPDTSTARMNIRQRIYNTSGTYRRIEIPRSSTYMFFAGDGHNHWHVHKLQRFEIRRLDANGNEGELKGTGAKTGFCFWDNTTYNLSLPGAPQTAYYTSCGTSRSVNVKMGLSVGWSDKYSASLAYQWIKINGLQDGNYRVRVIADPYNWFSETNDANNGTWTDIRLSGGGTKVTVISSS
;
A
#
# COMPACT_ATOMS: atom_id res chain seq x y z
N MET A 1 -32.80 -53.37 -92.20
CA MET A 1 -31.58 -52.57 -91.97
C MET A 1 -31.75 -51.78 -90.69
N SER A 2 -31.33 -52.33 -89.57
CA SER A 2 -31.42 -51.62 -88.30
C SER A 2 -30.26 -52.10 -87.42
N ARG A 3 -29.38 -51.20 -87.11
CA ARG A 3 -28.25 -51.48 -86.18
C ARG A 3 -28.67 -51.26 -84.71
N PRO A 4 -28.21 -52.11 -83.78
CA PRO A 4 -28.51 -51.92 -82.39
C PRO A 4 -27.46 -50.91 -81.74
N LEU A 5 -27.96 -50.08 -80.85
CA LEU A 5 -27.14 -49.18 -79.99
C LEU A 5 -26.59 -50.01 -78.80
N ALA A 6 -25.31 -49.92 -78.58
CA ALA A 6 -24.65 -50.45 -77.37
C ALA A 6 -24.78 -49.42 -76.23
N ALA A 7 -25.27 -49.84 -75.07
CA ALA A 7 -25.33 -49.07 -73.85
C ALA A 7 -23.99 -49.23 -73.10
N LEU A 8 -23.29 -48.06 -72.82
CA LEU A 8 -22.16 -48.03 -71.95
C LEU A 8 -22.65 -47.79 -70.52
N ALA A 9 -22.36 -48.76 -69.65
CA ALA A 9 -22.56 -48.62 -68.21
C ALA A 9 -21.33 -47.87 -67.58
N ALA A 10 -21.54 -46.70 -67.04
CA ALA A 10 -20.57 -45.98 -66.27
C ALA A 10 -20.60 -46.39 -64.79
N ALA A 11 -19.53 -47.00 -64.31
CA ALA A 11 -19.35 -47.27 -62.87
C ALA A 11 -18.93 -45.98 -62.13
N LEU A 12 -19.79 -45.51 -61.24
CA LEU A 12 -19.45 -44.45 -60.27
C LEU A 12 -18.74 -45.10 -59.11
N ILE A 13 -17.43 -44.81 -58.92
CA ILE A 13 -16.67 -45.09 -57.73
C ILE A 13 -16.93 -43.96 -56.77
N GLY A 14 -17.73 -44.20 -55.71
CA GLY A 14 -17.94 -43.26 -54.60
C GLY A 14 -16.75 -43.22 -53.69
N LEU A 15 -16.04 -42.05 -53.71
CA LEU A 15 -14.98 -41.75 -52.80
C LEU A 15 -15.60 -41.13 -51.49
N THR A 16 -15.72 -41.94 -50.43
CA THR A 16 -16.14 -41.48 -49.12
C THR A 16 -14.95 -40.77 -48.43
N VAL A 17 -14.97 -39.42 -48.41
CA VAL A 17 -14.03 -38.62 -47.62
C VAL A 17 -14.55 -38.56 -46.18
N THR A 18 -13.89 -39.31 -45.28
CA THR A 18 -14.14 -39.21 -43.84
C THR A 18 -13.42 -37.94 -43.32
N LEU A 19 -14.18 -36.87 -43.05
CA LEU A 19 -13.67 -35.72 -42.30
C LEU A 19 -13.46 -36.15 -40.86
N VAL A 20 -12.20 -36.33 -40.44
CA VAL A 20 -11.81 -36.39 -39.03
C VAL A 20 -11.87 -34.96 -38.50
N GLY A 21 -12.94 -34.64 -37.77
CA GLY A 21 -13.08 -33.37 -37.07
C GLY A 21 -12.04 -33.29 -35.95
N LEU A 22 -10.94 -32.53 -36.17
CA LEU A 22 -10.09 -32.06 -35.08
C LEU A 22 -10.90 -31.01 -34.29
N THR A 23 -11.44 -31.41 -33.13
CA THR A 23 -11.92 -30.45 -32.13
C THR A 23 -10.70 -29.82 -31.50
N VAL A 24 -10.34 -28.64 -31.97
CA VAL A 24 -9.37 -27.75 -31.25
C VAL A 24 -10.12 -27.27 -30.03
N ASN A 25 -9.79 -27.85 -28.85
CA ASN A 25 -10.18 -27.24 -27.58
C ASN A 25 -9.45 -25.89 -27.44
N VAL A 26 -10.10 -24.83 -27.87
CA VAL A 26 -9.68 -23.45 -27.55
C VAL A 26 -9.96 -23.31 -26.05
N HIS A 27 -8.94 -23.53 -25.22
CA HIS A 27 -8.99 -23.05 -23.85
C HIS A 27 -9.01 -21.52 -23.97
N ASP A 28 -10.16 -20.92 -23.67
CA ASP A 28 -10.22 -19.47 -23.50
C ASP A 28 -9.18 -19.12 -22.44
N ALA A 29 -8.09 -18.48 -22.87
CA ALA A 29 -7.09 -17.97 -21.96
C ALA A 29 -7.80 -16.88 -21.12
N GLU A 30 -8.07 -17.20 -19.86
CA GLU A 30 -8.68 -16.26 -18.93
C GLU A 30 -7.90 -14.95 -18.95
N ALA A 31 -8.57 -13.85 -19.23
CA ALA A 31 -7.93 -12.54 -19.35
C ALA A 31 -7.23 -12.21 -18.03
N ALA A 32 -5.95 -11.86 -18.09
CA ALA A 32 -5.15 -11.59 -16.91
C ALA A 32 -5.75 -10.43 -16.10
N THR A 33 -6.18 -10.68 -14.87
CA THR A 33 -6.85 -9.73 -13.99
C THR A 33 -5.82 -8.97 -13.16
N GLU A 34 -5.96 -7.64 -13.06
CA GLU A 34 -5.11 -6.81 -12.19
C GLU A 34 -5.30 -7.17 -10.72
N GLN A 35 -4.19 -7.22 -10.01
CA GLN A 35 -4.13 -7.46 -8.58
C GLN A 35 -3.68 -6.17 -7.88
N LEU A 36 -4.66 -5.41 -7.39
CA LEU A 36 -4.40 -4.17 -6.66
C LEU A 36 -4.03 -4.45 -5.21
N PRO A 37 -3.17 -3.63 -4.59
CA PRO A 37 -2.98 -3.64 -3.14
C PRO A 37 -4.23 -3.10 -2.44
N ASP A 38 -4.27 -3.25 -1.11
CA ASP A 38 -5.28 -2.66 -0.22
C ASP A 38 -4.59 -2.27 1.08
N LEU A 39 -4.23 -1.00 1.20
CA LEU A 39 -3.50 -0.48 2.35
C LEU A 39 -4.46 -0.23 3.52
N ARG A 40 -4.21 -0.88 4.65
CA ARG A 40 -5.03 -0.74 5.85
C ARG A 40 -4.20 -0.32 7.05
N MET A 41 -4.53 0.82 7.61
CA MET A 41 -3.99 1.18 8.92
C MET A 41 -4.55 0.22 9.98
N ARG A 42 -3.65 -0.23 10.86
CA ARG A 42 -4.01 -1.10 11.98
C ARG A 42 -4.13 -0.26 13.26
N ARG A 43 -4.84 -0.81 14.25
CA ARG A 43 -5.02 -0.21 15.57
C ARG A 43 -3.71 0.42 16.07
N LEU A 44 -3.79 1.67 16.54
CA LEU A 44 -2.67 2.37 17.16
C LEU A 44 -2.39 1.80 18.55
N THR A 45 -1.11 1.68 18.90
CA THR A 45 -0.70 1.07 20.19
C THR A 45 0.44 1.86 20.83
N ASN A 46 0.82 1.49 22.04
CA ASN A 46 1.99 2.03 22.76
C ASN A 46 1.95 3.57 22.88
N PHE A 47 0.80 4.11 23.30
CA PHE A 47 0.66 5.53 23.57
C PHE A 47 1.44 5.94 24.82
N TYR A 48 2.24 7.00 24.70
CA TYR A 48 2.87 7.67 25.84
C TYR A 48 3.20 9.14 25.53
N ILE A 49 3.39 9.92 26.58
CA ILE A 49 3.84 11.30 26.48
C ILE A 49 5.35 11.34 26.73
N GLN A 50 6.08 11.89 25.78
CA GLN A 50 7.50 12.22 25.92
C GLN A 50 7.66 13.72 26.23
N GLN A 51 8.35 14.02 27.32
CA GLN A 51 8.89 15.36 27.55
C GLN A 51 10.25 15.44 26.84
N ALA A 52 10.35 16.25 25.80
CA ALA A 52 11.62 16.44 25.09
C ALA A 52 12.48 17.50 25.76
N SER A 53 13.80 17.45 25.57
CA SER A 53 14.76 18.40 26.15
C SER A 53 14.53 19.86 25.76
N ASN A 54 13.90 20.09 24.61
CA ASN A 54 13.52 21.42 24.14
C ASN A 54 12.17 21.94 24.69
N GLY A 55 11.59 21.25 25.68
CA GLY A 55 10.30 21.59 26.29
C GLY A 55 9.06 21.12 25.51
N ASP A 56 9.22 20.39 24.40
CA ASP A 56 8.09 19.85 23.67
C ASP A 56 7.45 18.68 24.41
N LYS A 57 6.13 18.71 24.52
CA LYS A 57 5.31 17.55 24.88
C LYS A 57 4.90 16.83 23.60
N ARG A 58 5.29 15.57 23.49
CA ARG A 58 5.10 14.74 22.29
C ARG A 58 4.24 13.54 22.62
N LEU A 59 3.06 13.46 22.01
CA LEU A 59 2.24 12.26 22.04
C LEU A 59 2.84 11.26 21.04
N ARG A 60 3.38 10.18 21.56
CA ARG A 60 3.98 9.09 20.78
C ARG A 60 3.08 7.88 20.76
N PHE A 61 3.07 7.18 19.63
CA PHE A 61 2.31 5.94 19.43
C PHE A 61 2.91 5.13 18.28
N THR A 62 2.68 3.83 18.34
CA THR A 62 3.06 2.89 17.26
C THR A 62 1.98 2.88 16.19
N THR A 63 2.41 3.00 14.93
CA THR A 63 1.55 2.78 13.76
C THR A 63 1.95 1.50 13.04
N ARG A 64 1.00 0.92 12.33
CA ARG A 64 1.21 -0.24 11.49
C ARG A 64 0.30 -0.15 10.27
N ILE A 65 0.90 -0.22 9.08
CA ILE A 65 0.18 -0.27 7.82
C ILE A 65 0.31 -1.68 7.24
N ALA A 66 -0.80 -2.30 6.84
CA ALA A 66 -0.83 -3.63 6.25
C ALA A 66 -1.29 -3.57 4.80
N ASN A 67 -0.85 -4.52 3.99
CA ASN A 67 -1.43 -4.77 2.69
C ASN A 67 -2.36 -6.00 2.77
N ALA A 68 -3.66 -5.77 2.65
CA ALA A 68 -4.71 -6.78 2.69
C ALA A 68 -5.26 -7.14 1.30
N GLY A 69 -4.77 -6.49 0.24
CA GLY A 69 -5.21 -6.71 -1.13
C GLY A 69 -4.63 -7.96 -1.78
N PRO A 70 -5.18 -8.36 -2.94
CA PRO A 70 -4.68 -9.50 -3.70
C PRO A 70 -3.32 -9.23 -4.37
N GLY A 71 -2.95 -7.97 -4.55
CA GLY A 71 -1.69 -7.56 -5.16
C GLY A 71 -0.73 -6.93 -4.17
N ARG A 72 0.56 -6.97 -4.51
CA ARG A 72 1.59 -6.30 -3.73
C ARG A 72 1.52 -4.78 -3.94
N PHE A 73 1.75 -4.02 -2.88
CA PHE A 73 2.02 -2.58 -2.98
C PHE A 73 3.50 -2.40 -3.29
N GLU A 74 3.83 -1.99 -4.52
CA GLU A 74 5.22 -1.84 -4.95
C GLU A 74 5.47 -0.47 -5.59
N LEU A 75 6.45 0.26 -5.03
CA LEU A 75 6.90 1.54 -5.51
C LEU A 75 8.34 1.48 -5.99
N HIS A 76 8.59 2.11 -7.13
CA HIS A 76 9.92 2.30 -7.70
C HIS A 76 10.27 3.79 -7.71
N GLY A 77 11.26 4.16 -6.90
CA GLY A 77 11.93 5.44 -6.98
C GLY A 77 13.03 5.41 -8.02
N TYR A 78 13.18 6.49 -8.80
CA TYR A 78 14.26 6.62 -9.76
C TYR A 78 14.71 8.07 -9.91
N ARG A 79 15.99 8.27 -10.11
CA ARG A 79 16.65 9.55 -10.39
C ARG A 79 17.76 9.37 -11.41
N PRO A 80 18.12 10.41 -12.22
CA PRO A 80 19.14 10.28 -13.26
C PRO A 80 20.52 9.96 -12.69
N ASP A 81 20.85 10.53 -11.53
CA ASP A 81 22.17 10.41 -10.90
C ASP A 81 22.10 10.68 -9.39
N THR A 82 23.21 10.53 -8.70
CA THR A 82 23.32 10.68 -7.24
C THR A 82 23.31 12.15 -6.77
N SER A 83 23.49 13.13 -7.64
CA SER A 83 23.41 14.57 -7.31
C SER A 83 21.95 15.04 -7.21
N THR A 84 21.03 14.32 -7.83
CA THR A 84 19.59 14.60 -7.78
C THR A 84 19.02 14.21 -6.42
N ALA A 85 18.60 15.20 -5.61
CA ALA A 85 18.18 15.00 -4.22
C ALA A 85 16.88 14.20 -4.04
N ARG A 86 16.02 14.11 -5.06
CA ARG A 86 14.71 13.47 -5.01
C ARG A 86 14.54 12.49 -6.13
N MET A 87 13.85 11.37 -5.86
CA MET A 87 13.44 10.42 -6.89
C MET A 87 12.00 10.65 -7.31
N ASN A 88 11.74 10.46 -8.61
CA ASN A 88 10.38 10.26 -9.11
C ASN A 88 9.87 8.88 -8.68
N ILE A 89 8.56 8.70 -8.65
CA ILE A 89 7.93 7.46 -8.19
C ILE A 89 7.09 6.85 -9.30
N ARG A 90 7.20 5.54 -9.47
CA ARG A 90 6.28 4.68 -10.21
C ARG A 90 5.67 3.66 -9.29
N GLN A 91 4.36 3.48 -9.36
CA GLN A 91 3.71 2.31 -8.80
C GLN A 91 3.67 1.21 -9.87
N ARG A 92 3.89 -0.04 -9.47
CA ARG A 92 3.65 -1.21 -10.32
C ARG A 92 2.40 -1.94 -9.87
N ILE A 93 1.49 -2.19 -10.81
CA ILE A 93 0.31 -3.01 -10.62
C ILE A 93 0.51 -4.30 -11.40
N TYR A 94 0.56 -5.41 -10.69
CA TYR A 94 0.73 -6.74 -11.26
C TYR A 94 -0.63 -7.33 -11.63
N ASN A 95 -0.63 -8.30 -12.50
CA ASN A 95 -1.80 -9.10 -12.84
C ASN A 95 -1.56 -10.58 -12.54
N THR A 96 -2.59 -11.40 -12.73
CA THR A 96 -2.54 -12.85 -12.47
C THR A 96 -1.55 -13.62 -13.34
N SER A 97 -1.12 -13.06 -14.49
CA SER A 97 -0.07 -13.65 -15.33
C SER A 97 1.35 -13.28 -14.89
N GLY A 98 1.51 -12.43 -13.84
CA GLY A 98 2.81 -11.97 -13.35
C GLY A 98 3.39 -10.79 -14.13
N THR A 99 2.74 -10.32 -15.19
CA THR A 99 3.12 -9.06 -15.86
C THR A 99 2.63 -7.86 -15.05
N TYR A 100 3.08 -6.66 -15.39
CA TYR A 100 2.68 -5.46 -14.66
C TYR A 100 2.57 -4.25 -15.59
N ARG A 101 1.70 -3.31 -15.22
CA ARG A 101 1.71 -1.94 -15.73
C ARG A 101 2.37 -0.99 -14.75
N ARG A 102 2.83 0.15 -15.25
CA ARG A 102 3.44 1.24 -14.45
C ARG A 102 2.51 2.42 -14.42
N ILE A 103 2.37 3.02 -13.24
CA ILE A 103 1.67 4.28 -13.03
C ILE A 103 2.72 5.30 -12.58
N GLU A 104 2.97 6.32 -13.39
CA GLU A 104 3.83 7.44 -12.97
C GLU A 104 3.07 8.31 -11.97
N ILE A 105 3.67 8.51 -10.81
CA ILE A 105 3.10 9.42 -9.80
C ILE A 105 3.65 10.82 -10.06
N PRO A 106 2.80 11.83 -10.26
CA PRO A 106 3.25 13.19 -10.52
C PRO A 106 4.16 13.70 -9.39
N ARG A 107 5.34 14.22 -9.75
CA ARG A 107 6.32 14.74 -8.78
C ARG A 107 5.77 15.90 -7.95
N SER A 108 4.78 16.62 -8.45
CA SER A 108 4.03 17.64 -7.73
C SER A 108 3.19 17.05 -6.59
N SER A 109 2.77 15.79 -6.70
CA SER A 109 2.03 15.07 -5.66
C SER A 109 2.96 14.58 -4.58
N THR A 110 3.87 13.67 -4.93
CA THR A 110 4.84 13.09 -4.00
C THR A 110 6.15 12.70 -4.69
N TYR A 111 7.17 12.40 -3.90
CA TYR A 111 8.51 12.01 -4.35
C TYR A 111 9.18 11.16 -3.26
N MET A 112 10.25 10.46 -3.61
CA MET A 112 11.13 9.91 -2.60
C MET A 112 12.27 10.88 -2.28
N PHE A 113 12.66 10.92 -1.00
CA PHE A 113 13.81 11.66 -0.50
C PHE A 113 14.64 10.79 0.43
N PHE A 114 15.94 11.06 0.51
CA PHE A 114 16.82 10.36 1.43
C PHE A 114 16.67 10.97 2.82
N ALA A 115 16.27 10.17 3.80
CA ALA A 115 16.11 10.62 5.18
C ALA A 115 17.45 10.60 5.90
N GLY A 116 18.03 11.77 6.13
CA GLY A 116 19.28 11.95 6.87
C GLY A 116 19.10 12.03 8.40
N ASP A 117 17.97 11.56 8.93
CA ASP A 117 17.54 11.70 10.33
C ASP A 117 17.91 10.50 11.23
N GLY A 118 18.95 9.75 10.85
CA GLY A 118 19.34 8.48 11.48
C GLY A 118 18.77 7.24 10.80
N HIS A 119 17.79 7.37 9.92
CA HIS A 119 17.22 6.26 9.17
C HIS A 119 18.06 5.85 7.95
N ASN A 120 18.84 6.77 7.36
CA ASN A 120 19.83 6.51 6.29
C ASN A 120 19.32 5.67 5.12
N HIS A 121 18.05 5.88 4.72
CA HIS A 121 17.41 5.23 3.58
C HIS A 121 16.37 6.15 2.92
N TRP A 122 15.82 5.73 1.78
CA TRP A 122 14.83 6.53 1.06
C TRP A 122 13.44 6.40 1.66
N HIS A 123 12.73 7.52 1.72
CA HIS A 123 11.35 7.65 2.19
C HIS A 123 10.44 8.19 1.10
N VAL A 124 9.21 7.72 1.04
CA VAL A 124 8.11 8.35 0.30
C VAL A 124 7.56 9.51 1.13
N HIS A 125 7.46 10.68 0.53
CA HIS A 125 6.99 11.90 1.19
C HIS A 125 5.46 11.87 1.36
N LYS A 126 4.95 12.22 2.56
CA LYS A 126 3.53 12.38 2.91
C LYS A 126 2.64 11.15 2.70
N LEU A 127 3.18 9.95 2.83
CA LEU A 127 2.39 8.73 2.65
C LEU A 127 1.47 8.37 3.83
N GLN A 128 1.71 8.91 5.00
CA GLN A 128 0.78 8.83 6.13
C GLN A 128 0.54 10.23 6.69
N ARG A 129 -0.68 10.44 7.20
CA ARG A 129 -1.07 11.65 7.91
C ARG A 129 -1.54 11.31 9.31
N PHE A 130 -0.97 11.97 10.31
CA PHE A 130 -1.39 11.88 11.71
C PHE A 130 -2.14 13.15 12.08
N GLU A 131 -3.27 13.00 12.74
CA GLU A 131 -4.11 14.10 13.21
C GLU A 131 -4.50 13.87 14.68
N ILE A 132 -4.62 14.95 15.44
CA ILE A 132 -5.27 14.95 16.74
C ILE A 132 -6.39 15.97 16.73
N ARG A 133 -7.64 15.53 17.05
CA ARG A 133 -8.84 16.35 17.07
C ARG A 133 -9.47 16.35 18.46
N ARG A 134 -10.00 17.50 18.87
CA ARG A 134 -10.77 17.57 20.11
C ARG A 134 -12.07 16.77 19.96
N LEU A 135 -12.47 16.01 21.00
CA LEU A 135 -13.80 15.42 21.08
C LEU A 135 -14.71 16.31 21.94
N ASP A 136 -15.97 16.42 21.53
CA ASP A 136 -17.02 17.03 22.36
C ASP A 136 -17.49 16.08 23.48
N ALA A 137 -18.47 16.50 24.27
CA ALA A 137 -19.02 15.70 25.36
C ALA A 137 -19.73 14.42 24.88
N ASN A 138 -20.18 14.40 23.62
CA ASN A 138 -20.86 13.27 22.98
C ASN A 138 -19.89 12.35 22.23
N GLY A 139 -18.58 12.67 22.19
CA GLY A 139 -17.56 11.91 21.48
C GLY A 139 -17.47 12.23 19.98
N ASN A 140 -18.10 13.30 19.51
CA ASN A 140 -18.00 13.73 18.12
C ASN A 140 -16.68 14.46 17.89
N GLU A 141 -16.12 14.29 16.67
CA GLU A 141 -14.91 14.98 16.26
C GLU A 141 -15.16 16.49 16.07
N GLY A 142 -14.37 17.28 16.75
CA GLY A 142 -14.30 18.73 16.59
C GLY A 142 -13.07 19.18 15.80
N GLU A 143 -12.54 20.32 16.24
CA GLU A 143 -11.44 21.02 15.59
C GLU A 143 -10.14 20.19 15.56
N LEU A 144 -9.41 20.29 14.45
CA LEU A 144 -8.03 19.78 14.32
C LEU A 144 -7.11 20.57 15.24
N LYS A 145 -6.44 19.90 16.17
CA LYS A 145 -5.55 20.50 17.17
C LYS A 145 -4.07 20.31 16.88
N GLY A 146 -3.73 19.39 15.98
CA GLY A 146 -2.33 19.17 15.59
C GLY A 146 -2.19 18.04 14.58
N THR A 147 -1.00 18.03 13.95
CA THR A 147 -0.60 17.00 12.98
C THR A 147 0.72 16.38 13.38
N GLY A 148 1.00 15.19 12.80
CA GLY A 148 2.24 14.47 13.07
C GLY A 148 3.47 15.13 12.48
N ALA A 149 4.61 14.91 13.13
CA ALA A 149 5.92 15.39 12.68
C ALA A 149 6.52 14.52 11.57
N LYS A 150 6.13 13.24 11.49
CA LYS A 150 6.67 12.31 10.50
C LYS A 150 6.08 12.57 9.11
N THR A 151 6.94 12.88 8.16
CA THR A 151 6.53 13.19 6.78
C THR A 151 7.03 12.17 5.76
N GLY A 152 7.92 11.26 6.15
CA GLY A 152 8.52 10.28 5.26
C GLY A 152 8.39 8.84 5.76
N PHE A 153 8.16 7.90 4.85
CA PHE A 153 7.97 6.49 5.15
C PHE A 153 8.72 5.61 4.14
N CYS A 154 9.48 4.67 4.66
CA CYS A 154 10.02 3.53 3.92
C CYS A 154 9.05 2.37 4.11
N PHE A 155 8.70 1.65 3.07
CA PHE A 155 7.86 0.47 3.14
C PHE A 155 8.68 -0.79 3.01
N TRP A 156 8.53 -1.69 3.97
CA TRP A 156 9.12 -3.02 3.95
C TRP A 156 8.31 -4.01 4.78
N ASP A 157 8.51 -5.29 4.50
CA ASP A 157 7.84 -6.40 5.18
C ASP A 157 8.51 -6.67 6.52
N ASN A 158 8.27 -5.85 7.55
CA ASN A 158 8.90 -6.02 8.87
C ASN A 158 8.02 -6.73 9.91
N THR A 159 6.74 -6.93 9.58
CA THR A 159 5.80 -7.62 10.47
C THR A 159 4.75 -8.36 9.63
N THR A 160 4.38 -9.57 10.03
CA THR A 160 3.29 -10.30 9.35
C THR A 160 1.93 -9.72 9.71
N TYR A 161 1.02 -9.67 8.74
CA TYR A 161 -0.38 -9.29 8.94
C TYR A 161 -1.30 -10.50 8.89
N ASN A 162 -1.37 -11.18 7.75
CA ASN A 162 -2.12 -12.40 7.55
C ASN A 162 -1.52 -13.21 6.39
N LEU A 163 -0.68 -14.17 6.70
CA LEU A 163 0.00 -15.01 5.70
C LEU A 163 -0.90 -16.09 5.09
N SER A 164 -2.16 -16.19 5.53
CA SER A 164 -3.15 -17.08 4.90
C SER A 164 -3.85 -16.44 3.69
N LEU A 165 -3.61 -15.16 3.41
CA LEU A 165 -4.15 -14.52 2.21
C LEU A 165 -3.57 -15.17 0.94
N PRO A 166 -4.39 -15.38 -0.11
CA PRO A 166 -3.91 -15.90 -1.39
C PRO A 166 -2.77 -15.03 -1.94
N GLY A 167 -1.67 -15.68 -2.34
CA GLY A 167 -0.49 -14.98 -2.86
C GLY A 167 0.42 -14.35 -1.80
N ALA A 168 0.14 -14.51 -0.51
CA ALA A 168 1.00 -14.02 0.57
C ALA A 168 2.31 -14.83 0.63
N PRO A 169 3.50 -14.20 0.46
CA PRO A 169 4.77 -14.89 0.63
C PRO A 169 5.00 -15.22 2.11
N GLN A 170 5.54 -16.40 2.38
CA GLN A 170 5.82 -16.85 3.76
C GLN A 170 7.07 -16.18 4.37
N THR A 171 7.89 -15.54 3.54
CA THR A 171 9.07 -14.77 3.94
C THR A 171 8.99 -13.35 3.40
N ALA A 172 9.58 -12.39 4.12
CA ALA A 172 9.63 -11.00 3.71
C ALA A 172 10.31 -10.84 2.34
N TYR A 173 9.68 -10.11 1.43
CA TYR A 173 10.21 -9.81 0.10
C TYR A 173 10.83 -8.41 0.04
N TYR A 174 10.14 -7.40 0.57
CA TYR A 174 10.65 -6.04 0.64
C TYR A 174 11.41 -5.85 1.95
N THR A 175 12.74 -5.74 1.87
CA THR A 175 13.61 -5.71 3.06
C THR A 175 14.55 -4.51 3.09
N SER A 176 14.47 -3.59 2.12
CA SER A 176 15.37 -2.44 2.02
C SER A 176 14.70 -1.27 1.31
N CYS A 177 15.07 -0.05 1.70
CA CYS A 177 14.69 1.18 1.01
C CYS A 177 15.92 1.90 0.43
N GLY A 178 16.94 1.15 0.06
CA GLY A 178 18.13 1.65 -0.61
C GLY A 178 19.08 2.48 0.26
N THR A 179 20.10 3.05 -0.37
CA THR A 179 21.16 3.87 0.26
C THR A 179 21.25 5.24 -0.40
N SER A 180 22.05 6.14 0.14
CA SER A 180 22.31 7.48 -0.44
C SER A 180 22.84 7.42 -1.89
N ARG A 181 23.51 6.34 -2.26
CA ARG A 181 24.07 6.13 -3.60
C ARG A 181 23.07 5.51 -4.59
N SER A 182 21.90 5.08 -4.14
CA SER A 182 20.91 4.46 -5.03
C SER A 182 20.37 5.47 -6.03
N VAL A 183 20.35 5.12 -7.31
CA VAL A 183 19.66 5.83 -8.39
C VAL A 183 18.30 5.20 -8.70
N ASN A 184 18.10 3.97 -8.26
CA ASN A 184 16.83 3.25 -8.27
C ASN A 184 16.59 2.62 -6.89
N VAL A 185 15.36 2.71 -6.42
CA VAL A 185 14.93 2.11 -5.15
C VAL A 185 13.61 1.37 -5.39
N LYS A 186 13.53 0.15 -4.88
CA LYS A 186 12.29 -0.62 -4.83
C LYS A 186 11.90 -0.79 -3.36
N MET A 187 10.68 -0.40 -3.01
CA MET A 187 10.10 -0.61 -1.69
C MET A 187 8.64 -0.99 -1.81
N GLY A 188 8.06 -1.60 -0.80
CA GLY A 188 6.67 -2.01 -0.85
C GLY A 188 6.21 -2.84 0.34
N LEU A 189 4.98 -3.35 0.22
CA LEU A 189 4.38 -4.32 1.14
C LEU A 189 3.85 -5.51 0.35
N SER A 190 4.31 -6.69 0.67
CA SER A 190 3.77 -7.93 0.13
C SER A 190 2.34 -8.16 0.62
N VAL A 191 1.58 -8.93 -0.13
CA VAL A 191 0.26 -9.43 0.32
C VAL A 191 0.42 -10.09 1.70
N GLY A 192 -0.44 -9.72 2.65
CA GLY A 192 -0.41 -10.31 3.99
C GLY A 192 0.72 -9.84 4.91
N TRP A 193 1.53 -8.88 4.46
CA TRP A 193 2.58 -8.25 5.28
C TRP A 193 2.19 -6.85 5.73
N SER A 194 2.96 -6.31 6.65
CA SER A 194 2.76 -4.98 7.19
C SER A 194 4.08 -4.34 7.60
N ASP A 195 4.08 -3.02 7.59
CA ASP A 195 5.15 -2.19 8.10
C ASP A 195 4.75 -1.54 9.42
N LYS A 196 5.53 -1.79 10.46
CA LYS A 196 5.33 -1.29 11.81
C LYS A 196 6.35 -0.21 12.14
N TYR A 197 5.86 0.97 12.49
CA TYR A 197 6.64 2.09 13.01
C TYR A 197 6.45 2.20 14.52
N SER A 198 7.47 1.83 15.27
CA SER A 198 7.46 1.89 16.73
C SER A 198 7.38 3.33 17.24
N ALA A 199 6.70 3.54 18.36
CA ALA A 199 6.52 4.85 18.98
C ALA A 199 7.84 5.57 19.31
N SER A 200 8.96 4.83 19.45
CA SER A 200 10.30 5.38 19.73
C SER A 200 11.03 5.95 18.51
N LEU A 201 10.55 5.66 17.28
CA LEU A 201 11.23 6.10 16.05
C LEU A 201 11.23 7.63 15.91
N ALA A 202 12.19 8.15 15.14
CA ALA A 202 12.28 9.57 14.83
C ALA A 202 10.98 10.09 14.21
N TYR A 203 10.53 11.27 14.66
CA TYR A 203 9.32 11.96 14.22
C TYR A 203 7.99 11.19 14.39
N GLN A 204 7.98 10.01 15.02
CA GLN A 204 6.78 9.20 15.28
C GLN A 204 5.97 9.78 16.46
N TRP A 205 5.48 11.02 16.30
CA TRP A 205 4.77 11.77 17.34
C TRP A 205 3.94 12.92 16.79
N ILE A 206 3.00 13.39 17.61
CA ILE A 206 2.27 14.66 17.44
C ILE A 206 2.68 15.59 18.59
N LYS A 207 3.01 16.85 18.29
CA LYS A 207 3.26 17.88 19.31
C LYS A 207 1.94 18.29 19.95
N ILE A 208 1.88 18.25 21.27
CA ILE A 208 0.67 18.54 22.05
C ILE A 208 0.83 19.70 23.04
N ASN A 209 1.87 20.54 22.86
CA ASN A 209 2.02 21.73 23.66
C ASN A 209 0.77 22.62 23.55
N GLY A 210 0.32 23.15 24.69
CA GLY A 210 -0.86 24.02 24.73
C GLY A 210 -2.21 23.30 24.62
N LEU A 211 -2.25 21.97 24.41
CA LEU A 211 -3.50 21.23 24.47
C LEU A 211 -3.95 21.12 25.93
N GLN A 212 -5.22 21.43 26.16
CA GLN A 212 -5.87 21.29 27.46
C GLN A 212 -6.17 19.82 27.76
N ASP A 213 -6.28 19.49 29.05
CA ASP A 213 -6.77 18.18 29.45
C ASP A 213 -8.17 17.91 28.88
N GLY A 214 -8.44 16.64 28.52
CA GLY A 214 -9.70 16.21 27.95
C GLY A 214 -9.57 15.12 26.88
N ASN A 215 -10.66 14.84 26.17
CA ASN A 215 -10.74 13.76 25.22
C ASN A 215 -10.39 14.23 23.81
N TYR A 216 -9.64 13.38 23.10
CA TYR A 216 -9.16 13.62 21.75
C TYR A 216 -9.24 12.35 20.93
N ARG A 217 -9.44 12.49 19.62
CA ARG A 217 -9.25 11.42 18.63
C ARG A 217 -7.91 11.59 17.92
N VAL A 218 -7.08 10.58 17.98
CA VAL A 218 -5.90 10.45 17.15
C VAL A 218 -6.30 9.64 15.92
N ARG A 219 -6.15 10.21 14.74
CA ARG A 219 -6.38 9.55 13.44
C ARG A 219 -5.07 9.37 12.70
N VAL A 220 -4.93 8.22 12.04
CA VAL A 220 -3.83 7.97 11.11
C VAL A 220 -4.42 7.43 9.82
N ILE A 221 -4.00 8.00 8.70
CA ILE A 221 -4.49 7.68 7.37
C ILE A 221 -3.28 7.37 6.49
N ALA A 222 -3.27 6.20 5.86
CA ALA A 222 -2.34 5.85 4.79
C ALA A 222 -2.83 6.44 3.48
N ASP A 223 -1.91 6.82 2.60
CA ASP A 223 -2.20 7.49 1.32
C ASP A 223 -3.35 8.53 1.40
N PRO A 224 -3.23 9.55 2.28
CA PRO A 224 -4.33 10.45 2.59
C PRO A 224 -4.75 11.35 1.42
N TYR A 225 -4.13 11.20 0.27
CA TYR A 225 -4.38 11.98 -0.95
C TYR A 225 -4.74 11.10 -2.14
N ASN A 226 -4.88 9.78 -1.96
CA ASN A 226 -5.21 8.78 -2.99
C ASN A 226 -4.29 8.92 -4.23
N TRP A 227 -2.98 8.95 -3.98
CA TRP A 227 -1.98 9.02 -5.06
C TRP A 227 -1.68 7.66 -5.68
N PHE A 228 -1.94 6.59 -4.94
CA PHE A 228 -1.65 5.23 -5.36
C PHE A 228 -2.95 4.47 -5.66
N SER A 229 -2.87 3.59 -6.65
CA SER A 229 -4.02 2.74 -7.01
C SER A 229 -4.13 1.59 -6.01
N GLU A 230 -5.29 1.44 -5.41
CA GLU A 230 -5.64 0.39 -4.44
C GLU A 230 -7.02 -0.18 -4.73
N THR A 231 -7.35 -1.28 -4.08
CA THR A 231 -8.68 -1.90 -4.17
C THR A 231 -9.74 -1.04 -3.47
N ASN A 232 -9.38 -0.38 -2.35
CA ASN A 232 -10.33 0.40 -1.56
C ASN A 232 -9.62 1.49 -0.75
N ASP A 233 -9.69 2.73 -1.21
CA ASP A 233 -9.13 3.91 -0.52
C ASP A 233 -9.91 4.31 0.74
N ALA A 234 -11.16 3.84 0.92
CA ALA A 234 -12.01 4.25 2.04
C ALA A 234 -11.63 3.57 3.38
N ASN A 235 -10.81 2.53 3.36
CA ASN A 235 -10.39 1.76 4.55
C ASN A 235 -8.96 2.07 5.02
N ASN A 236 -8.31 3.07 4.44
CA ASN A 236 -6.93 3.48 4.71
C ASN A 236 -6.72 4.13 6.08
N GLY A 237 -7.78 4.39 6.82
CA GLY A 237 -7.75 5.08 8.10
C GLY A 237 -7.93 4.18 9.31
N THR A 238 -7.41 4.65 10.45
CA THR A 238 -7.72 4.13 11.80
C THR A 238 -7.74 5.28 12.78
N TRP A 239 -8.42 5.07 13.91
CA TRP A 239 -8.45 6.08 14.97
C TRP A 239 -8.36 5.44 16.36
N THR A 240 -7.96 6.25 17.33
CA THR A 240 -7.96 5.91 18.75
C THR A 240 -8.36 7.14 19.54
N ASP A 241 -9.36 7.00 20.39
CA ASP A 241 -9.75 8.01 21.34
C ASP A 241 -8.91 7.91 22.59
N ILE A 242 -8.38 9.04 23.00
CA ILE A 242 -7.51 9.17 24.16
C ILE A 242 -7.98 10.27 25.09
N ARG A 243 -7.62 10.16 26.36
CA ARG A 243 -7.74 11.24 27.35
C ARG A 243 -6.35 11.77 27.68
N LEU A 244 -6.16 13.06 27.50
CA LEU A 244 -5.01 13.79 28.05
C LEU A 244 -5.38 14.30 29.45
N SER A 245 -4.44 14.22 30.40
CA SER A 245 -4.62 14.69 31.77
C SER A 245 -3.30 15.13 32.39
N GLY A 246 -3.35 15.80 33.53
CA GLY A 246 -2.18 16.31 34.24
C GLY A 246 -1.43 17.41 33.46
N GLY A 247 -2.16 18.29 32.82
CA GLY A 247 -1.57 19.32 31.97
C GLY A 247 -0.89 18.75 30.72
N GLY A 248 -1.42 17.67 30.16
CA GLY A 248 -0.84 16.96 28.99
C GLY A 248 0.41 16.14 29.30
N THR A 249 0.58 15.65 30.53
CA THR A 249 1.69 14.77 30.90
C THR A 249 1.29 13.28 30.93
N LYS A 250 -0.02 13.00 30.93
CA LYS A 250 -0.56 11.63 30.95
C LYS A 250 -1.49 11.41 29.78
N VAL A 251 -1.48 10.19 29.24
CA VAL A 251 -2.39 9.74 28.20
C VAL A 251 -3.03 8.41 28.60
N THR A 252 -4.34 8.29 28.40
CA THR A 252 -5.09 7.04 28.58
C THR A 252 -5.88 6.76 27.32
N VAL A 253 -5.84 5.54 26.80
CA VAL A 253 -6.66 5.09 25.69
C VAL A 253 -8.08 4.82 26.17
N ILE A 254 -9.09 5.34 25.47
CA ILE A 254 -10.53 5.18 25.79
C ILE A 254 -11.12 4.11 24.88
N SER A 255 -10.97 4.28 23.55
CA SER A 255 -11.56 3.41 22.54
C SER A 255 -10.73 3.46 21.25
N SER A 256 -10.99 2.55 20.30
CA SER A 256 -10.31 2.52 18.99
C SER A 256 -11.16 1.81 17.95
N SER A 257 -10.94 2.13 16.66
CA SER A 257 -11.46 1.37 15.52
C SER A 257 -10.77 0.02 15.36
#